data_ad3cb49beade85d66356487b2b196e26
#
_entry.id   ad3cb49beade85d66356487b2b196e26
#
_cell.length_a   1.000
_cell.length_b   1.000
_cell.length_c   1.000
_cell.angle_alpha   90.00
_cell.angle_beta   90.00
_cell.angle_gamma   90.00
#
_symmetry.space_group_name_H-M   'P 1'
#
loop_
_entity.id
_entity.type
_entity.pdbx_description
1 polymer ?
#
loop_
_entity_poly.entity_id
_entity_poly.type
_entity_poly.pdbx_seq_one_letter_code
_entity_poly.pdbx_strand_id
1 'polypeptide(L)'
;MKRIYNEYTVLILAVALLFSSCRRPIEEVVDLRAVIPMGTLWEKAGIVPQNVTALFYSKNDGKLVLEHRFENSANRIQTYAYVPEGGYTVVVFNEIRGQLYGIGIRGYENLSTLESYATINSNPTVPLRLGDVPYVYEPDILASVTVRDFEVSCAMVRYTQNPEGQTPSPGMQESIEALVGLIPERKVHELNVTVHVEGLNNARMPALIDLNGMAGAYNFSGDRSTLQAVSQQFTINNRTYNPGSTTAGTISTTVRTFGIPGQQPSS
;
A
#
# COMPACT_ATOMS: atom_id res chain seq x y z
N MET A 1 16.82 -81.31 -11.75
CA MET A 1 15.64 -80.41 -11.65
C MET A 1 15.57 -79.57 -10.39
N LYS A 2 15.96 -80.00 -9.23
CA LYS A 2 15.92 -79.15 -7.98
C LYS A 2 16.82 -77.90 -7.96
N ARG A 3 17.90 -77.82 -8.71
CA ARG A 3 18.85 -76.71 -8.72
C ARG A 3 18.34 -75.49 -9.50
N ILE A 4 17.60 -75.73 -10.57
CA ILE A 4 17.05 -74.67 -11.45
C ILE A 4 15.93 -73.89 -10.72
N TYR A 5 15.09 -74.55 -9.93
CA TYR A 5 14.05 -73.91 -9.14
C TYR A 5 14.57 -72.93 -8.08
N ASN A 6 15.73 -73.24 -7.50
CA ASN A 6 16.32 -72.38 -6.48
C ASN A 6 16.86 -71.04 -7.05
N GLU A 7 17.39 -71.06 -8.25
CA GLU A 7 17.91 -69.86 -8.91
C GLU A 7 16.79 -68.90 -9.36
N TYR A 8 15.70 -69.42 -9.88
CA TYR A 8 14.53 -68.62 -10.21
C TYR A 8 13.83 -68.03 -9.00
N THR A 9 13.79 -68.74 -7.90
CA THR A 9 13.22 -68.26 -6.64
C THR A 9 14.04 -67.13 -6.05
N VAL A 10 15.36 -67.20 -6.12
CA VAL A 10 16.27 -66.13 -5.64
C VAL A 10 16.16 -64.92 -6.56
N LEU A 11 16.05 -65.12 -7.89
CA LEU A 11 15.88 -64.01 -8.85
C LEU A 11 14.55 -63.28 -8.64
N ILE A 12 13.45 -64.00 -8.44
CA ILE A 12 12.12 -63.42 -8.18
C ILE A 12 12.14 -62.67 -6.86
N LEU A 13 12.79 -63.16 -5.82
CA LEU A 13 12.93 -62.49 -4.52
C LEU A 13 13.79 -61.22 -4.63
N ALA A 14 14.86 -61.26 -5.42
CA ALA A 14 15.71 -60.08 -5.69
C ALA A 14 14.96 -59.00 -6.50
N VAL A 15 14.16 -59.38 -7.49
CA VAL A 15 13.32 -58.47 -8.26
C VAL A 15 12.21 -57.86 -7.37
N ALA A 16 11.57 -58.67 -6.51
CA ALA A 16 10.55 -58.18 -5.55
C ALA A 16 11.13 -57.19 -4.54
N LEU A 17 12.38 -57.38 -4.10
CA LEU A 17 13.08 -56.42 -3.23
C LEU A 17 13.46 -55.13 -3.95
N LEU A 18 13.72 -55.13 -5.23
CA LEU A 18 13.98 -53.91 -6.02
C LEU A 18 12.70 -53.10 -6.24
N PHE A 19 11.53 -53.69 -6.28
CA PHE A 19 10.25 -52.95 -6.36
C PHE A 19 9.73 -52.47 -4.99
N SER A 20 10.22 -53.02 -3.89
CA SER A 20 9.85 -52.54 -2.54
C SER A 20 10.69 -51.36 -2.05
N SER A 21 11.79 -51.03 -2.73
CA SER A 21 12.69 -49.97 -2.38
C SER A 21 12.41 -48.73 -3.25
N CYS A 22 11.65 -47.80 -2.77
CA CYS A 22 11.52 -46.39 -3.14
C CYS A 22 10.07 -45.93 -3.34
N ARG A 23 9.21 -46.21 -2.37
CA ARG A 23 8.24 -45.15 -2.08
C ARG A 23 8.90 -44.22 -1.08
N ARG A 24 9.59 -43.19 -1.57
CA ARG A 24 9.81 -42.00 -0.72
C ARG A 24 8.42 -41.60 -0.23
N PRO A 25 8.22 -41.42 1.09
CA PRO A 25 7.00 -40.80 1.56
C PRO A 25 6.90 -39.51 0.74
N ILE A 26 5.76 -39.26 0.11
CA ILE A 26 5.43 -37.94 -0.43
C ILE A 26 5.49 -37.07 0.84
N GLU A 27 6.55 -36.29 0.99
CA GLU A 27 6.53 -35.20 1.96
C GLU A 27 5.34 -34.36 1.53
N GLU A 28 4.25 -34.47 2.28
CA GLU A 28 3.16 -33.51 2.18
C GLU A 28 3.86 -32.16 2.36
N VAL A 29 3.90 -31.37 1.31
CA VAL A 29 4.34 -29.97 1.39
C VAL A 29 3.31 -29.29 2.29
N VAL A 30 3.58 -29.32 3.59
CA VAL A 30 2.76 -28.62 4.57
C VAL A 30 2.92 -27.16 4.21
N ASP A 31 1.86 -26.53 3.76
CA ASP A 31 1.83 -25.09 3.54
C ASP A 31 1.96 -24.41 4.91
N LEU A 32 3.16 -23.91 5.22
CA LEU A 32 3.50 -23.27 6.50
C LEU A 32 2.98 -21.83 6.59
N ARG A 33 1.86 -21.52 5.94
CA ARG A 33 1.23 -20.20 5.92
C ARG A 33 -0.07 -20.19 6.71
N ALA A 34 -0.25 -19.16 7.54
CA ALA A 34 -1.52 -18.89 8.20
C ALA A 34 -2.52 -18.24 7.22
N VAL A 35 -3.79 -18.54 7.36
CA VAL A 35 -4.89 -17.89 6.63
C VAL A 35 -5.40 -16.72 7.46
N ILE A 36 -4.98 -15.51 7.11
CA ILE A 36 -5.25 -14.28 7.87
C ILE A 36 -6.37 -13.49 7.21
N PRO A 37 -7.51 -13.25 7.91
CA PRO A 37 -8.57 -12.40 7.41
C PRO A 37 -8.12 -10.94 7.40
N MET A 38 -8.49 -10.20 6.35
CA MET A 38 -8.18 -8.79 6.19
C MET A 38 -9.40 -8.00 5.78
N GLY A 39 -9.47 -6.74 6.22
CA GLY A 39 -10.50 -5.79 5.82
C GLY A 39 -10.19 -4.38 6.30
N THR A 40 -10.65 -3.40 5.53
CA THR A 40 -10.37 -1.98 5.72
C THR A 40 -11.64 -1.14 5.66
N LEU A 41 -11.70 -0.07 6.47
CA LEU A 41 -12.84 0.84 6.58
C LEU A 41 -12.49 2.19 5.93
N TRP A 42 -12.53 2.24 4.60
CA TRP A 42 -12.13 3.41 3.81
C TRP A 42 -13.05 4.61 3.96
N GLU A 43 -14.30 4.41 4.31
CA GLU A 43 -15.28 5.48 4.49
C GLU A 43 -14.80 6.54 5.49
N LYS A 44 -14.06 6.12 6.53
CA LYS A 44 -13.50 7.02 7.53
C LYS A 44 -12.38 7.91 6.97
N ALA A 45 -11.69 7.46 5.91
CA ALA A 45 -10.73 8.28 5.17
C ALA A 45 -11.42 9.17 4.12
N GLY A 46 -12.75 9.04 3.95
CA GLY A 46 -13.51 9.79 2.95
C GLY A 46 -13.17 9.42 1.50
N ILE A 47 -12.76 8.17 1.29
CA ILE A 47 -12.47 7.59 -0.03
C ILE A 47 -13.08 6.19 -0.13
N VAL A 48 -13.35 5.75 -1.36
CA VAL A 48 -13.82 4.39 -1.64
C VAL A 48 -12.98 3.84 -2.79
N PRO A 49 -11.80 3.26 -2.52
CA PRO A 49 -10.97 2.68 -3.56
C PRO A 49 -11.63 1.44 -4.14
N GLN A 50 -11.32 1.11 -5.39
CA GLN A 50 -11.74 -0.16 -5.98
C GLN A 50 -10.85 -1.30 -5.47
N ASN A 51 -9.54 -1.09 -5.44
CA ASN A 51 -8.57 -2.08 -5.04
C ASN A 51 -7.69 -1.57 -3.90
N VAL A 52 -7.19 -2.51 -3.12
CA VAL A 52 -6.35 -2.31 -1.96
C VAL A 52 -5.10 -3.17 -2.10
N THR A 53 -3.96 -2.62 -1.72
CA THR A 53 -2.70 -3.34 -1.65
C THR A 53 -2.22 -3.43 -0.21
N ALA A 54 -1.87 -4.63 0.23
CA ALA A 54 -1.22 -4.90 1.51
C ALA A 54 0.18 -5.45 1.27
N LEU A 55 1.18 -4.83 1.89
CA LEU A 55 2.58 -5.22 1.82
C LEU A 55 3.03 -5.69 3.20
N PHE A 56 3.55 -6.91 3.27
CA PHE A 56 4.06 -7.52 4.50
C PHE A 56 5.58 -7.48 4.48
N TYR A 57 6.16 -6.69 5.36
CA TYR A 57 7.61 -6.53 5.51
C TYR A 57 8.09 -7.29 6.73
N SER A 58 9.14 -8.13 6.55
CA SER A 58 9.80 -8.82 7.66
C SER A 58 10.34 -7.82 8.69
N LYS A 59 10.06 -8.04 9.96
CA LYS A 59 10.61 -7.23 11.06
C LYS A 59 12.11 -7.38 11.24
N ASN A 60 12.69 -8.48 10.76
CA ASN A 60 14.10 -8.77 10.96
C ASN A 60 15.01 -7.91 10.07
N ASP A 61 14.62 -7.71 8.81
CA ASP A 61 15.45 -7.05 7.81
C ASP A 61 14.72 -6.00 6.97
N GLY A 62 13.43 -5.80 7.23
CA GLY A 62 12.59 -4.84 6.53
C GLY A 62 12.25 -5.23 5.09
N LYS A 63 12.60 -6.43 4.62
CA LYS A 63 12.33 -6.85 3.25
C LYS A 63 10.89 -7.24 3.04
N LEU A 64 10.40 -6.99 1.82
CA LEU A 64 9.08 -7.43 1.39
C LEU A 64 9.04 -8.97 1.33
N VAL A 65 8.08 -9.56 2.06
CA VAL A 65 7.82 -11.01 2.08
C VAL A 65 6.59 -11.36 1.26
N LEU A 66 5.55 -10.53 1.35
CA LEU A 66 4.29 -10.79 0.66
C LEU A 66 3.66 -9.47 0.19
N GLU A 67 3.23 -9.45 -1.08
CA GLU A 67 2.31 -8.46 -1.62
C GLU A 67 0.96 -9.13 -1.83
N HIS A 68 -0.09 -8.60 -1.20
CA HIS A 68 -1.44 -9.10 -1.32
C HIS A 68 -2.37 -7.98 -1.81
N ARG A 69 -3.09 -8.24 -2.91
CA ARG A 69 -4.04 -7.29 -3.50
C ARG A 69 -5.44 -7.85 -3.43
N PHE A 70 -6.40 -7.00 -3.15
CA PHE A 70 -7.79 -7.39 -3.05
C PHE A 70 -8.73 -6.24 -3.43
N GLU A 71 -9.94 -6.60 -3.80
CA GLU A 71 -11.00 -5.64 -4.08
C GLU A 71 -11.61 -5.14 -2.77
N ASN A 72 -11.88 -3.84 -2.71
CA ASN A 72 -12.59 -3.25 -1.60
C ASN A 72 -14.07 -3.65 -1.63
N SER A 73 -14.62 -4.02 -0.49
CA SER A 73 -16.04 -4.34 -0.32
C SER A 73 -16.56 -3.81 1.02
N ALA A 74 -17.88 -3.73 1.17
CA ALA A 74 -18.51 -3.31 2.41
C ALA A 74 -18.46 -4.37 3.54
N ASN A 75 -17.92 -5.56 3.25
CA ASN A 75 -17.80 -6.62 4.25
C ASN A 75 -16.68 -6.32 5.25
N ARG A 76 -16.89 -6.73 6.51
CA ARG A 76 -15.87 -6.62 7.57
C ARG A 76 -14.59 -7.37 7.20
N ILE A 77 -14.72 -8.57 6.63
CA ILE A 77 -13.63 -9.36 6.05
C ILE A 77 -13.78 -9.29 4.54
N GLN A 78 -12.79 -8.73 3.87
CA GLN A 78 -12.77 -8.49 2.42
C GLN A 78 -11.97 -9.54 1.67
N THR A 79 -10.97 -10.13 2.34
CA THR A 79 -10.05 -11.12 1.76
C THR A 79 -9.37 -11.95 2.84
N TYR A 80 -8.65 -12.98 2.39
CA TYR A 80 -7.75 -13.79 3.22
C TYR A 80 -6.35 -13.82 2.60
N ALA A 81 -5.34 -13.43 3.37
CA ALA A 81 -3.94 -13.51 2.98
C ALA A 81 -3.29 -14.79 3.53
N TYR A 82 -2.46 -15.43 2.73
CA TYR A 82 -1.67 -16.60 3.14
C TYR A 82 -0.28 -16.14 3.57
N VAL A 83 -0.09 -15.97 4.88
CA VAL A 83 1.08 -15.33 5.46
C VAL A 83 1.98 -16.38 6.12
N PRO A 84 3.28 -16.47 5.74
CA PRO A 84 4.25 -17.34 6.42
C PRO A 84 4.39 -17.03 7.90
N GLU A 85 4.92 -17.99 8.68
CA GLU A 85 5.33 -17.75 10.07
C GLU A 85 6.40 -16.65 10.14
N GLY A 86 6.26 -15.71 11.09
CA GLY A 86 7.19 -14.61 11.27
C GLY A 86 6.57 -13.34 11.85
N GLY A 87 7.42 -12.38 12.14
CA GLY A 87 7.03 -11.03 12.56
C GLY A 87 7.04 -10.05 11.39
N TYR A 88 6.02 -9.19 11.31
CA TYR A 88 5.80 -8.30 10.19
C TYR A 88 5.46 -6.86 10.60
N THR A 89 5.81 -5.93 9.72
CA THR A 89 5.13 -4.65 9.59
C THR A 89 4.28 -4.70 8.33
N VAL A 90 2.98 -4.45 8.47
CA VAL A 90 2.02 -4.52 7.36
C VAL A 90 1.61 -3.12 6.97
N VAL A 91 1.83 -2.74 5.70
CA VAL A 91 1.41 -1.46 5.14
C VAL A 91 0.25 -1.72 4.17
N VAL A 92 -0.90 -1.11 4.45
CA VAL A 92 -2.10 -1.23 3.62
C VAL A 92 -2.46 0.13 3.06
N PHE A 93 -2.68 0.22 1.75
CA PHE A 93 -3.03 1.47 1.07
C PHE A 93 -3.96 1.23 -0.13
N ASN A 94 -4.69 2.28 -0.53
CA ASN A 94 -5.47 2.24 -1.76
C ASN A 94 -4.56 2.06 -2.96
N GLU A 95 -4.94 1.17 -3.90
CA GLU A 95 -4.09 0.81 -5.03
C GLU A 95 -3.76 2.03 -5.90
N ILE A 96 -2.47 2.17 -6.24
CA ILE A 96 -1.93 3.31 -6.96
C ILE A 96 -1.55 2.92 -8.40
N ARG A 97 -1.24 1.65 -8.65
CA ARG A 97 -0.74 1.20 -9.96
C ARG A 97 -1.76 1.39 -11.08
N GLY A 98 -1.58 2.46 -11.85
CA GLY A 98 -2.35 2.74 -13.06
C GLY A 98 -3.75 3.31 -12.83
N GLN A 99 -4.18 3.52 -11.58
CA GLN A 99 -5.49 4.04 -11.23
C GLN A 99 -5.48 5.47 -10.68
N LEU A 100 -4.36 5.90 -10.08
CA LEU A 100 -4.22 7.24 -9.52
C LEU A 100 -3.34 8.12 -10.42
N TYR A 101 -3.79 9.35 -10.66
CA TYR A 101 -3.06 10.34 -11.43
C TYR A 101 -2.05 11.08 -10.55
N GLY A 102 -0.93 11.44 -11.12
CA GLY A 102 0.06 12.31 -10.47
C GLY A 102 0.84 11.66 -9.32
N ILE A 103 0.67 10.37 -9.06
CA ILE A 103 1.29 9.67 -7.94
C ILE A 103 1.89 8.33 -8.37
N GLY A 104 3.01 7.96 -7.76
CA GLY A 104 3.66 6.67 -7.95
C GLY A 104 4.15 6.09 -6.61
N ILE A 105 4.56 4.83 -6.62
CA ILE A 105 5.22 4.19 -5.47
C ILE A 105 6.56 3.64 -5.92
N ARG A 106 7.58 3.76 -5.06
CA ARG A 106 8.93 3.24 -5.25
C ARG A 106 9.47 2.61 -3.98
N GLY A 107 10.56 1.85 -4.10
CA GLY A 107 11.27 1.25 -2.96
C GLY A 107 10.53 0.07 -2.33
N TYR A 108 9.76 -0.68 -3.11
CA TYR A 108 8.93 -1.80 -2.63
C TYR A 108 9.70 -2.90 -1.92
N GLU A 109 10.97 -3.11 -2.27
CA GLU A 109 11.76 -4.23 -1.77
C GLU A 109 12.05 -4.14 -0.27
N ASN A 110 12.00 -2.90 0.30
CA ASN A 110 12.28 -2.68 1.71
C ASN A 110 11.43 -1.56 2.30
N LEU A 111 10.89 -1.78 3.50
CA LEU A 111 10.06 -0.81 4.21
C LEU A 111 10.74 0.55 4.39
N SER A 112 12.05 0.57 4.66
CA SER A 112 12.81 1.82 4.88
C SER A 112 12.87 2.71 3.66
N THR A 113 12.73 2.12 2.46
CA THR A 113 12.77 2.82 1.16
C THR A 113 11.40 2.97 0.51
N LEU A 114 10.35 2.40 1.13
CA LEU A 114 8.99 2.49 0.60
C LEU A 114 8.48 3.92 0.66
N GLU A 115 8.23 4.50 -0.50
CA GLU A 115 7.73 5.87 -0.66
C GLU A 115 6.63 5.94 -1.70
N SER A 116 5.63 6.77 -1.41
CA SER A 116 4.72 7.30 -2.43
C SER A 116 5.20 8.69 -2.85
N TYR A 117 5.28 8.96 -4.14
CA TYR A 117 5.84 10.21 -4.68
C TYR A 117 4.94 10.84 -5.73
N ALA A 118 4.95 12.17 -5.80
CA ALA A 118 4.31 12.92 -6.87
C ALA A 118 5.13 12.79 -8.16
N THR A 119 4.46 12.44 -9.25
CA THR A 119 5.13 12.22 -10.55
C THR A 119 5.56 13.52 -11.19
N ILE A 120 6.72 13.51 -11.86
CA ILE A 120 7.28 14.70 -12.49
C ILE A 120 6.37 15.18 -13.63
N ASN A 121 6.06 16.47 -13.62
CA ASN A 121 5.46 17.16 -14.76
C ASN A 121 6.59 17.61 -15.70
N SER A 122 6.78 16.89 -16.78
CA SER A 122 7.82 17.18 -17.78
C SER A 122 7.48 18.35 -18.72
N ASN A 123 6.24 18.83 -18.70
CA ASN A 123 5.77 19.93 -19.54
C ASN A 123 5.10 21.04 -18.70
N PRO A 124 5.79 21.68 -17.75
CA PRO A 124 5.20 22.81 -17.04
C PRO A 124 5.00 23.98 -18.00
N THR A 125 3.96 24.77 -17.78
CA THR A 125 3.67 25.95 -18.62
C THR A 125 4.76 27.02 -18.48
N VAL A 126 5.44 27.06 -17.33
CA VAL A 126 6.62 27.90 -17.10
C VAL A 126 7.86 27.02 -17.20
N PRO A 127 8.83 27.36 -18.07
CA PRO A 127 10.06 26.59 -18.18
C PRO A 127 10.85 26.63 -16.86
N LEU A 128 11.38 25.47 -16.45
CA LEU A 128 12.32 25.36 -15.34
C LEU A 128 13.59 26.17 -15.64
N ARG A 129 14.06 26.96 -14.68
CA ARG A 129 15.37 27.57 -14.70
C ARG A 129 16.39 26.59 -14.11
N LEU A 130 17.63 26.70 -14.51
CA LEU A 130 18.72 25.89 -13.96
C LEU A 130 18.80 26.12 -12.44
N GLY A 131 18.63 25.04 -11.64
CA GLY A 131 18.62 25.08 -10.18
C GLY A 131 17.23 25.16 -9.55
N ASP A 132 16.16 25.27 -10.35
CA ASP A 132 14.81 25.23 -9.83
C ASP A 132 14.45 23.84 -9.32
N VAL A 133 13.59 23.79 -8.30
CA VAL A 133 13.01 22.53 -7.83
C VAL A 133 12.07 21.93 -8.91
N PRO A 134 12.01 20.60 -9.03
CA PRO A 134 11.23 19.96 -10.08
C PRO A 134 9.73 20.26 -9.93
N TYR A 135 9.05 20.49 -11.04
CA TYR A 135 7.60 20.52 -11.09
C TYR A 135 7.04 19.11 -11.07
N VAL A 136 6.00 18.91 -10.26
CA VAL A 136 5.25 17.64 -10.17
C VAL A 136 3.78 17.87 -10.44
N TYR A 137 3.10 16.78 -10.83
CA TYR A 137 1.64 16.78 -10.91
C TYR A 137 1.05 16.80 -9.51
N GLU A 138 -0.16 17.33 -9.40
CA GLU A 138 -0.99 17.21 -8.22
C GLU A 138 -1.23 15.72 -7.91
N PRO A 139 -0.86 15.22 -6.70
CA PRO A 139 -1.05 13.82 -6.37
C PRO A 139 -2.54 13.51 -6.16
N ASP A 140 -2.98 12.35 -6.59
CA ASP A 140 -4.28 11.83 -6.23
C ASP A 140 -4.33 11.42 -4.75
N ILE A 141 -5.52 11.18 -4.22
CA ILE A 141 -5.67 10.89 -2.78
C ILE A 141 -5.03 9.55 -2.44
N LEU A 142 -4.01 9.60 -1.61
CA LEU A 142 -3.41 8.44 -0.96
C LEU A 142 -3.94 8.36 0.48
N ALA A 143 -4.42 7.18 0.87
CA ALA A 143 -4.66 6.85 2.26
C ALA A 143 -4.03 5.51 2.59
N SER A 144 -3.49 5.38 3.80
CA SER A 144 -2.81 4.17 4.24
C SER A 144 -2.96 3.95 5.73
N VAL A 145 -2.75 2.71 6.14
CA VAL A 145 -2.59 2.30 7.53
C VAL A 145 -1.39 1.37 7.65
N THR A 146 -0.61 1.55 8.72
CA THR A 146 0.54 0.70 9.01
C THR A 146 0.29 -0.03 10.33
N VAL A 147 0.25 -1.36 10.27
CA VAL A 147 0.18 -2.23 11.45
C VAL A 147 1.61 -2.67 11.76
N ARG A 148 2.14 -2.16 12.85
CA ARG A 148 3.44 -2.56 13.38
C ARG A 148 3.23 -3.76 14.32
N ASP A 149 4.24 -4.60 14.44
CA ASP A 149 4.22 -5.72 15.39
C ASP A 149 3.17 -6.82 15.13
N PHE A 150 2.77 -7.00 13.86
CA PHE A 150 1.95 -8.14 13.47
C PHE A 150 2.80 -9.41 13.48
N GLU A 151 2.35 -10.46 14.18
CA GLU A 151 3.08 -11.71 14.33
C GLU A 151 2.22 -12.91 13.92
N VAL A 152 2.79 -13.76 13.08
CA VAL A 152 2.22 -15.05 12.68
C VAL A 152 3.01 -16.16 13.37
N SER A 153 2.43 -16.77 14.38
CA SER A 153 3.05 -17.89 15.11
C SER A 153 2.76 -19.23 14.44
N CYS A 154 3.61 -20.23 14.74
CA CYS A 154 3.37 -21.62 14.33
C CYS A 154 2.00 -22.15 14.81
N ALA A 155 1.53 -21.71 15.98
CA ALA A 155 0.22 -22.08 16.50
C ALA A 155 -0.91 -21.50 15.63
N MET A 156 -0.79 -20.26 15.15
CA MET A 156 -1.74 -19.65 14.21
C MET A 156 -1.77 -20.38 12.86
N VAL A 157 -0.60 -20.77 12.33
CA VAL A 157 -0.52 -21.56 11.09
C VAL A 157 -1.32 -22.85 11.23
N ARG A 158 -1.07 -23.62 12.30
CA ARG A 158 -1.77 -24.89 12.56
C ARG A 158 -3.28 -24.70 12.72
N TYR A 159 -3.69 -23.71 13.50
CA TYR A 159 -5.10 -23.43 13.77
C TYR A 159 -5.85 -23.00 12.49
N THR A 160 -5.30 -22.07 11.73
CA THR A 160 -5.98 -21.52 10.55
C THR A 160 -6.07 -22.52 9.39
N GLN A 161 -5.17 -23.51 9.34
CA GLN A 161 -5.21 -24.59 8.35
C GLN A 161 -6.15 -25.73 8.73
N ASN A 162 -6.33 -25.97 10.02
CA ASN A 162 -7.21 -27.04 10.51
C ASN A 162 -8.00 -26.55 11.75
N PRO A 163 -9.01 -25.70 11.55
CA PRO A 163 -9.80 -25.13 12.64
C PRO A 163 -10.81 -26.09 13.27
N GLU A 164 -11.04 -27.26 12.64
CA GLU A 164 -12.08 -28.20 13.07
C GLU A 164 -11.81 -28.72 14.50
N GLY A 165 -12.80 -28.51 15.39
CA GLY A 165 -12.74 -28.98 16.79
C GLY A 165 -11.80 -28.21 17.69
N GLN A 166 -11.19 -27.12 17.23
CA GLN A 166 -10.29 -26.27 18.01
C GLN A 166 -10.94 -24.91 18.30
N THR A 167 -10.81 -24.44 19.52
CA THR A 167 -11.17 -23.08 19.92
C THR A 167 -9.90 -22.30 20.16
N PRO A 168 -9.64 -21.20 19.44
CA PRO A 168 -8.45 -20.39 19.67
C PRO A 168 -8.53 -19.74 21.04
N SER A 169 -7.37 -19.50 21.67
CA SER A 169 -7.35 -18.64 22.83
C SER A 169 -7.75 -17.20 22.45
N PRO A 170 -8.32 -16.41 23.39
CA PRO A 170 -8.72 -15.02 23.07
C PRO A 170 -7.59 -14.20 22.46
N GLY A 171 -6.36 -14.32 22.95
CA GLY A 171 -5.21 -13.61 22.37
C GLY A 171 -4.82 -14.10 20.97
N MET A 172 -5.00 -15.39 20.67
CA MET A 172 -4.80 -15.90 19.30
C MET A 172 -5.86 -15.38 18.35
N GLN A 173 -7.12 -15.33 18.76
CA GLN A 173 -8.22 -14.79 17.96
C GLN A 173 -7.98 -13.30 17.65
N GLU A 174 -7.58 -12.52 18.66
CA GLU A 174 -7.23 -11.10 18.49
C GLU A 174 -6.08 -10.93 17.48
N SER A 175 -5.04 -11.75 17.59
CA SER A 175 -3.91 -11.74 16.65
C SER A 175 -4.33 -12.11 15.21
N ILE A 176 -5.19 -13.11 15.05
CA ILE A 176 -5.72 -13.50 13.73
C ILE A 176 -6.54 -12.37 13.12
N GLU A 177 -7.35 -11.67 13.92
CA GLU A 177 -8.21 -10.58 13.47
C GLU A 177 -7.52 -9.19 13.43
N ALA A 178 -6.24 -9.11 13.75
CA ALA A 178 -5.49 -7.84 13.84
C ALA A 178 -5.50 -7.00 12.55
N LEU A 179 -5.74 -7.64 11.40
CA LEU A 179 -5.83 -6.97 10.10
C LEU A 179 -7.29 -6.77 9.63
N VAL A 180 -8.29 -6.94 10.51
CA VAL A 180 -9.71 -6.75 10.19
C VAL A 180 -10.21 -5.42 10.72
N GLY A 181 -10.87 -4.64 9.84
CA GLY A 181 -11.45 -3.33 10.21
C GLY A 181 -10.40 -2.23 10.37
N LEU A 182 -9.27 -2.33 9.68
CA LEU A 182 -8.24 -1.31 9.64
C LEU A 182 -8.81 0.03 9.13
N ILE A 183 -8.38 1.13 9.74
CA ILE A 183 -8.83 2.48 9.38
C ILE A 183 -7.66 3.21 8.75
N PRO A 184 -7.66 3.37 7.41
CA PRO A 184 -6.62 4.14 6.73
C PRO A 184 -6.76 5.64 7.01
N GLU A 185 -5.64 6.35 7.01
CA GLU A 185 -5.55 7.80 7.14
C GLU A 185 -5.06 8.42 5.84
N ARG A 186 -5.56 9.61 5.50
CA ARG A 186 -5.07 10.35 4.33
C ARG A 186 -3.62 10.79 4.53
N LYS A 187 -2.79 10.56 3.53
CA LYS A 187 -1.38 10.97 3.47
C LYS A 187 -1.14 12.11 2.47
N VAL A 188 -2.17 12.46 1.72
CA VAL A 188 -2.24 13.61 0.84
C VAL A 188 -3.21 14.62 1.44
N HIS A 189 -2.74 15.85 1.60
CA HIS A 189 -3.48 16.97 2.19
C HIS A 189 -4.17 17.78 1.10
N GLU A 190 -5.35 18.30 1.39
CA GLU A 190 -6.08 19.25 0.55
C GLU A 190 -5.91 20.67 1.11
N LEU A 191 -5.33 21.54 0.31
CA LEU A 191 -5.13 22.95 0.64
C LEU A 191 -6.15 23.79 -0.12
N ASN A 192 -6.97 24.56 0.60
CA ASN A 192 -7.86 25.56 0.01
C ASN A 192 -7.11 26.87 -0.13
N VAL A 193 -6.79 27.24 -1.36
CA VAL A 193 -6.09 28.49 -1.69
C VAL A 193 -7.11 29.53 -2.12
N THR A 194 -7.14 30.67 -1.43
CA THR A 194 -7.98 31.81 -1.79
C THR A 194 -7.10 33.06 -1.90
N VAL A 195 -7.15 33.72 -3.05
CA VAL A 195 -6.41 34.96 -3.32
C VAL A 195 -7.41 36.09 -3.51
N HIS A 196 -7.27 37.13 -2.70
CA HIS A 196 -8.03 38.38 -2.85
C HIS A 196 -7.38 39.25 -3.92
N VAL A 197 -8.16 39.68 -4.90
CA VAL A 197 -7.66 40.42 -6.07
C VAL A 197 -8.45 41.73 -6.23
N GLU A 198 -7.71 42.83 -6.32
CA GLU A 198 -8.23 44.10 -6.79
C GLU A 198 -7.94 44.22 -8.30
N GLY A 199 -8.88 44.72 -9.09
CA GLY A 199 -8.76 44.74 -10.55
C GLY A 199 -9.06 43.38 -11.21
N LEU A 200 -9.85 42.55 -10.57
CA LEU A 200 -10.20 41.20 -11.03
C LEU A 200 -10.87 41.18 -12.42
N ASN A 201 -11.55 42.25 -12.78
CA ASN A 201 -12.11 42.46 -14.15
C ASN A 201 -11.03 42.51 -15.24
N ASN A 202 -9.80 42.89 -14.89
CA ASN A 202 -8.64 42.95 -15.80
C ASN A 202 -7.78 41.69 -15.70
N ALA A 203 -8.03 40.82 -14.74
CA ALA A 203 -7.29 39.57 -14.58
C ALA A 203 -7.55 38.62 -15.73
N ARG A 204 -6.48 38.16 -16.38
CA ARG A 204 -6.55 37.14 -17.40
C ARG A 204 -6.87 35.79 -16.77
N MET A 205 -7.91 35.14 -17.29
CA MET A 205 -8.27 33.79 -16.84
C MET A 205 -8.10 32.80 -18.00
N PRO A 206 -7.70 31.56 -17.73
CA PRO A 206 -7.35 31.01 -16.43
C PRO A 206 -6.09 31.62 -15.80
N ALA A 207 -6.06 31.75 -14.49
CA ALA A 207 -4.88 32.17 -13.76
C ALA A 207 -4.00 30.95 -13.46
N LEU A 208 -2.69 31.10 -13.67
CA LEU A 208 -1.70 30.07 -13.38
C LEU A 208 -0.98 30.41 -12.09
N ILE A 209 -0.91 29.46 -11.17
CA ILE A 209 -0.27 29.65 -9.86
C ILE A 209 0.75 28.51 -9.64
N ASP A 210 1.89 28.87 -9.07
CA ASP A 210 2.92 27.94 -8.62
C ASP A 210 2.92 27.88 -7.10
N LEU A 211 2.78 26.65 -6.58
CA LEU A 211 2.96 26.34 -5.15
C LEU A 211 4.32 25.69 -4.98
N ASN A 212 5.24 26.40 -4.34
CA ASN A 212 6.63 25.98 -4.16
C ASN A 212 6.89 25.49 -2.73
N GLY A 213 7.87 24.59 -2.58
CA GLY A 213 8.34 24.14 -1.27
C GLY A 213 7.47 23.06 -0.63
N MET A 214 6.62 22.40 -1.40
CA MET A 214 5.85 21.25 -0.93
C MET A 214 6.68 19.98 -0.95
N ALA A 215 6.34 19.01 -0.09
CA ALA A 215 7.01 17.71 -0.09
C ALA A 215 6.71 16.94 -1.38
N GLY A 216 7.74 16.36 -1.98
CA GLY A 216 7.63 15.57 -3.21
C GLY A 216 7.15 14.15 -3.02
N ALA A 217 7.21 13.62 -1.79
CA ALA A 217 6.85 12.24 -1.47
C ALA A 217 6.49 12.06 0.00
N TYR A 218 5.92 10.90 0.30
CA TYR A 218 5.61 10.42 1.65
C TYR A 218 6.31 9.09 1.89
N ASN A 219 7.03 8.98 3.02
CA ASN A 219 7.75 7.78 3.45
C ASN A 219 6.92 7.01 4.47
N PHE A 220 6.58 5.75 4.15
CA PHE A 220 5.72 4.92 5.00
C PHE A 220 6.41 4.44 6.29
N SER A 221 7.73 4.19 6.24
CA SER A 221 8.50 3.77 7.41
C SER A 221 8.54 4.85 8.49
N GLY A 222 8.80 6.08 8.08
CA GLY A 222 8.88 7.24 8.96
C GLY A 222 7.53 7.87 9.29
N ASP A 223 6.45 7.46 8.61
CA ASP A 223 5.11 8.06 8.69
C ASP A 223 5.16 9.59 8.56
N ARG A 224 5.84 10.07 7.52
CA ARG A 224 6.06 11.50 7.29
C ARG A 224 6.37 11.81 5.83
N SER A 225 6.12 13.06 5.45
CA SER A 225 6.57 13.59 4.16
C SER A 225 8.09 13.66 4.09
N THR A 226 8.64 13.47 2.87
CA THR A 226 10.08 13.52 2.64
C THR A 226 10.63 14.95 2.73
N LEU A 227 11.94 15.07 2.89
CA LEU A 227 12.62 16.38 2.92
C LEU A 227 12.78 17.02 1.54
N GLN A 228 12.56 16.28 0.46
CA GLN A 228 12.68 16.79 -0.90
C GLN A 228 11.53 17.76 -1.21
N ALA A 229 11.86 19.01 -1.46
CA ALA A 229 10.91 20.01 -1.90
C ALA A 229 10.64 19.90 -3.41
N VAL A 230 9.41 20.19 -3.80
CA VAL A 230 8.95 20.23 -5.19
C VAL A 230 8.08 21.46 -5.42
N SER A 231 7.81 21.77 -6.69
CA SER A 231 6.86 22.79 -7.13
C SER A 231 5.67 22.13 -7.81
N GLN A 232 4.49 22.67 -7.57
CA GLN A 232 3.25 22.24 -8.22
C GLN A 232 2.65 23.43 -8.97
N GLN A 233 2.29 23.21 -10.23
CA GLN A 233 1.60 24.23 -11.02
C GLN A 233 0.14 23.83 -11.18
N PHE A 234 -0.75 24.77 -10.92
CA PHE A 234 -2.18 24.55 -11.05
C PHE A 234 -2.88 25.77 -11.64
N THR A 235 -4.04 25.52 -12.21
CA THR A 235 -4.83 26.51 -12.91
C THR A 235 -6.08 26.85 -12.12
N ILE A 236 -6.34 28.15 -11.91
CA ILE A 236 -7.57 28.62 -11.30
C ILE A 236 -8.48 29.16 -12.40
N ASN A 237 -9.66 28.57 -12.53
CA ASN A 237 -10.67 28.96 -13.52
C ASN A 237 -11.79 29.81 -12.92
N ASN A 238 -11.99 29.72 -11.59
CA ASN A 238 -13.12 30.33 -10.91
C ASN A 238 -12.74 31.66 -10.30
N ARG A 239 -13.59 32.69 -10.54
CA ARG A 239 -13.51 33.98 -9.88
C ARG A 239 -14.87 34.36 -9.32
N THR A 240 -14.87 35.01 -8.17
CA THR A 240 -16.08 35.51 -7.52
C THR A 240 -15.87 36.98 -7.16
N TYR A 241 -16.75 37.85 -7.64
CA TYR A 241 -16.70 39.28 -7.28
C TYR A 241 -17.30 39.50 -5.91
N ASN A 242 -16.75 40.45 -5.18
CA ASN A 242 -17.34 40.90 -3.93
C ASN A 242 -18.71 41.52 -4.16
N PRO A 243 -19.66 41.39 -3.22
CA PRO A 243 -20.97 42.02 -3.34
C PRO A 243 -20.86 43.53 -3.61
N GLY A 244 -21.47 44.00 -4.68
CA GLY A 244 -21.44 45.40 -5.07
C GLY A 244 -20.16 45.89 -5.76
N SER A 245 -19.16 45.01 -5.97
CA SER A 245 -17.93 45.35 -6.67
C SER A 245 -17.91 44.77 -8.09
N THR A 246 -17.42 45.54 -9.05
CA THR A 246 -17.16 45.10 -10.43
C THR A 246 -15.65 44.84 -10.66
N THR A 247 -14.81 45.18 -9.69
CA THR A 247 -13.34 45.13 -9.82
C THR A 247 -12.63 44.32 -8.76
N ALA A 248 -13.21 44.18 -7.58
CA ALA A 248 -12.59 43.43 -6.47
C ALA A 248 -13.32 42.10 -6.25
N GLY A 249 -12.57 41.08 -5.90
CA GLY A 249 -13.12 39.75 -5.64
C GLY A 249 -12.06 38.75 -5.23
N THR A 250 -12.38 37.47 -5.38
CA THR A 250 -11.52 36.36 -5.03
C THR A 250 -11.36 35.38 -6.20
N ILE A 251 -10.21 34.76 -6.26
CA ILE A 251 -9.96 33.53 -7.01
C ILE A 251 -9.61 32.43 -6.01
N SER A 252 -10.19 31.24 -6.17
CA SER A 252 -9.99 30.12 -5.25
C SER A 252 -9.86 28.80 -5.96
N THR A 253 -9.11 27.89 -5.36
CA THR A 253 -8.97 26.51 -5.80
C THR A 253 -8.59 25.62 -4.61
N THR A 254 -8.79 24.31 -4.77
CA THR A 254 -8.27 23.29 -3.86
C THR A 254 -7.12 22.56 -4.54
N VAL A 255 -6.01 22.37 -3.85
CA VAL A 255 -4.80 21.71 -4.35
C VAL A 255 -4.42 20.59 -3.40
N ARG A 256 -3.98 19.47 -3.95
CA ARG A 256 -3.52 18.31 -3.18
C ARG A 256 -2.00 18.23 -3.17
N THR A 257 -1.42 17.91 -2.00
CA THR A 257 0.02 17.83 -1.79
C THR A 257 0.36 16.84 -0.66
N PHE A 258 1.59 16.36 -0.62
CA PHE A 258 2.12 15.60 0.53
C PHE A 258 2.45 16.47 1.76
N GLY A 259 2.07 17.74 1.76
CA GLY A 259 2.30 18.68 2.85
C GLY A 259 3.66 19.34 2.83
N ILE A 260 4.13 19.77 4.00
CA ILE A 260 5.42 20.45 4.16
C ILE A 260 6.52 19.38 4.31
N PRO A 261 7.73 19.60 3.73
CA PRO A 261 8.83 18.65 3.87
C PRO A 261 9.17 18.33 5.33
N GLY A 262 9.24 17.03 5.65
CA GLY A 262 9.55 16.52 6.98
C GLY A 262 8.39 16.51 7.98
N GLN A 263 7.20 16.97 7.59
CA GLN A 263 6.03 17.00 8.46
C GLN A 263 5.43 15.59 8.63
N GLN A 264 5.00 15.28 9.86
CA GLN A 264 4.12 14.13 10.11
C GLN A 264 2.68 14.50 9.70
N PRO A 265 1.87 13.53 9.22
CA PRO A 265 0.46 13.77 9.01
C PRO A 265 -0.16 14.31 10.30
N SER A 266 -0.92 15.38 10.22
CA SER A 266 -1.72 15.86 11.35
C SER A 266 -2.85 14.85 11.56
N SER A 267 -2.83 14.19 12.71
CA SER A 267 -3.93 13.34 13.20
C SER A 267 -5.22 14.16 13.37
#